data_96ca8286d039df0ef8faeeb38cdb910d
#
_entry.id   96ca8286d039df0ef8faeeb38cdb910d
#
_cell.length_a   1.000
_cell.length_b   1.000
_cell.length_c   1.000
_cell.angle_alpha   90.00
_cell.angle_beta   90.00
_cell.angle_gamma   90.00
#
_symmetry.space_group_name_H-M   'P 1'
#
loop_
_entity.id
_entity.type
_entity.pdbx_description
1 polymer ?
#
loop_
_entity_poly.entity_id
_entity_poly.type
_entity_poly.pdbx_seq_one_letter_code
_entity_poly.pdbx_strand_id
1 'polypeptide(L)'
;MKCKRTINLIVVHCSATRVNQNFSIEDLEACHKARGFAEIGYHYYITKDGTLYPCRPEREVGAHARHYNAHSIAICYEGGLDANGKPADTRTLAQKVTMEELLRSLCLDYPDAEVLGHRDLPGVRKECPCFDTKKWLEDIKFHI
;
A
#
# COMPACT_ATOMS: atom_id res chain seq x y z
N MET A 1 -7.14 10.01 11.59
CA MET A 1 -8.47 10.10 12.22
C MET A 1 -9.29 8.87 11.85
N LYS A 2 -9.85 8.21 12.83
CA LYS A 2 -10.61 6.99 12.65
C LYS A 2 -11.90 7.24 11.85
N CYS A 3 -12.15 6.42 10.82
CA CYS A 3 -13.40 6.49 10.04
C CYS A 3 -14.50 5.62 10.65
N LYS A 4 -15.71 5.74 10.10
CA LYS A 4 -16.88 4.97 10.60
C LYS A 4 -16.98 3.57 10.04
N ARG A 5 -16.16 3.23 9.01
CA ARG A 5 -16.13 1.87 8.48
C ARG A 5 -15.47 0.94 9.50
N THR A 6 -15.91 -0.31 9.53
CA THR A 6 -15.21 -1.34 10.30
C THR A 6 -13.96 -1.76 9.52
N ILE A 7 -12.78 -1.46 10.04
CA ILE A 7 -11.50 -1.78 9.40
C ILE A 7 -10.82 -2.90 10.17
N ASN A 8 -10.63 -4.04 9.52
CA ASN A 8 -9.93 -5.18 10.10
C ASN A 8 -8.70 -5.60 9.30
N LEU A 9 -8.40 -4.90 8.20
CA LEU A 9 -7.23 -5.15 7.37
C LEU A 9 -6.57 -3.84 6.96
N ILE A 10 -5.24 -3.85 6.95
CA ILE A 10 -4.42 -2.84 6.30
C ILE A 10 -3.59 -3.59 5.27
N VAL A 11 -3.78 -3.28 4.00
CA VAL A 11 -3.16 -4.02 2.89
C VAL A 11 -2.08 -3.18 2.25
N VAL A 12 -0.87 -3.74 2.16
CA VAL A 12 0.28 -3.10 1.57
C VAL A 12 0.42 -3.52 0.11
N HIS A 13 0.53 -2.53 -0.78
CA HIS A 13 0.69 -2.71 -2.23
C HIS A 13 1.97 -2.05 -2.73
N CYS A 14 2.34 -2.36 -3.97
CA CYS A 14 3.32 -1.60 -4.74
C CYS A 14 2.68 -1.14 -6.05
N SER A 15 3.25 -0.10 -6.66
CA SER A 15 2.77 0.38 -7.96
C SER A 15 3.12 -0.56 -9.11
N ALA A 16 4.00 -1.54 -8.86
CA ALA A 16 4.53 -2.46 -9.87
C ALA A 16 5.21 -1.70 -11.02
N THR A 17 6.07 -0.76 -10.65
CA THR A 17 6.86 0.04 -11.59
C THR A 17 8.35 -0.21 -11.36
N ARG A 18 9.16 0.02 -12.41
CA ARG A 18 10.60 -0.27 -12.36
C ARG A 18 11.36 0.72 -11.49
N VAL A 19 12.39 0.23 -10.82
CA VAL A 19 13.22 1.02 -9.90
C VAL A 19 13.90 2.20 -10.61
N ASN A 20 14.18 2.09 -11.89
CA ASN A 20 14.81 3.15 -12.70
C ASN A 20 13.81 4.04 -13.43
N GLN A 21 12.54 3.96 -13.07
CA GLN A 21 11.43 4.74 -13.64
C GLN A 21 10.75 5.50 -12.51
N ASN A 22 10.38 6.75 -12.75
CA ASN A 22 9.59 7.51 -11.79
C ASN A 22 8.11 7.30 -12.06
N PHE A 23 7.33 7.18 -10.99
CA PHE A 23 5.88 7.03 -11.08
C PHE A 23 5.24 7.96 -10.06
N SER A 24 4.98 9.19 -10.48
CA SER A 24 4.46 10.24 -9.62
C SER A 24 3.02 9.98 -9.21
N ILE A 25 2.53 10.79 -8.26
CA ILE A 25 1.11 10.73 -7.88
C ILE A 25 0.21 11.02 -9.07
N GLU A 26 0.61 11.93 -9.96
CA GLU A 26 -0.14 12.25 -11.18
C GLU A 26 -0.16 11.06 -12.14
N ASP A 27 0.96 10.33 -12.25
CA ASP A 27 1.04 9.12 -13.08
C ASP A 27 0.11 8.03 -12.55
N LEU A 28 0.08 7.86 -11.23
CA LEU A 28 -0.80 6.89 -10.58
C LEU A 28 -2.27 7.25 -10.82
N GLU A 29 -2.62 8.52 -10.65
CA GLU A 29 -3.98 8.99 -10.89
C GLU A 29 -4.41 8.74 -12.34
N ALA A 30 -3.54 9.10 -13.29
CA ALA A 30 -3.82 8.87 -14.72
C ALA A 30 -4.01 7.38 -15.03
N CYS A 31 -3.19 6.53 -14.43
CA CYS A 31 -3.27 5.08 -14.60
C CYS A 31 -4.63 4.53 -14.11
N HIS A 32 -5.06 4.95 -12.92
CA HIS A 32 -6.32 4.48 -12.36
C HIS A 32 -7.53 5.03 -13.13
N LYS A 33 -7.48 6.29 -13.56
CA LYS A 33 -8.54 6.86 -14.39
C LYS A 33 -8.65 6.14 -15.74
N ALA A 34 -7.53 5.77 -16.35
CA ALA A 34 -7.51 4.98 -17.59
C ALA A 34 -8.12 3.60 -17.41
N ARG A 35 -8.11 3.06 -16.19
CA ARG A 35 -8.76 1.78 -15.85
C ARG A 35 -10.25 1.94 -15.50
N GLY A 36 -10.78 3.16 -15.59
CA GLY A 36 -12.19 3.44 -15.31
C GLY A 36 -12.48 3.86 -13.87
N PHE A 37 -11.47 4.08 -13.03
CA PHE A 37 -11.67 4.55 -11.68
C PHE A 37 -11.95 6.05 -11.66
N ALA A 38 -12.86 6.48 -10.78
CA ALA A 38 -13.14 7.90 -10.60
C ALA A 38 -11.97 8.62 -9.93
N GLU A 39 -11.23 7.89 -9.06
CA GLU A 39 -10.07 8.40 -8.33
C GLU A 39 -9.11 7.26 -8.04
N ILE A 40 -7.94 7.58 -7.46
CA ILE A 40 -6.96 6.57 -7.06
C ILE A 40 -7.62 5.56 -6.10
N GLY A 41 -7.37 4.27 -6.31
CA GLY A 41 -7.99 3.20 -5.55
C GLY A 41 -7.36 2.95 -4.18
N TYR A 42 -6.16 3.48 -3.92
CA TYR A 42 -5.48 3.37 -2.63
C TYR A 42 -5.84 4.55 -1.73
N HIS A 43 -5.72 4.35 -0.43
CA HIS A 43 -5.91 5.44 0.53
C HIS A 43 -4.65 6.29 0.68
N TYR A 44 -3.47 5.69 0.52
CA TYR A 44 -2.18 6.36 0.65
C TYR A 44 -1.19 5.87 -0.40
N TYR A 45 -0.34 6.79 -0.88
CA TYR A 45 0.74 6.47 -1.81
C TYR A 45 2.03 7.10 -1.30
N ILE A 46 3.14 6.35 -1.37
CA ILE A 46 4.45 6.78 -0.88
C ILE A 46 5.46 6.71 -2.01
N THR A 47 5.96 7.87 -2.44
CA THR A 47 6.95 7.95 -3.51
C THR A 47 8.36 7.60 -3.01
N LYS A 48 9.31 7.41 -3.93
CA LYS A 48 10.66 6.93 -3.61
C LYS A 48 11.38 7.81 -2.59
N ASP A 49 11.10 9.10 -2.57
CA ASP A 49 11.70 10.05 -1.62
C ASP A 49 11.05 10.00 -0.23
N GLY A 50 10.08 9.11 -0.03
CA GLY A 50 9.38 8.96 1.24
C GLY A 50 8.20 9.92 1.43
N THR A 51 7.84 10.69 0.41
CA THR A 51 6.70 11.59 0.51
C THR A 51 5.39 10.80 0.57
N LEU A 52 4.56 11.12 1.55
CA LEU A 52 3.25 10.49 1.74
C LEU A 52 2.17 11.34 1.09
N TYR A 53 1.40 10.73 0.20
CA TYR A 53 0.25 11.36 -0.45
C TYR A 53 -1.04 10.70 0.02
N PRO A 54 -1.91 11.40 0.78
CA PRO A 54 -3.26 10.94 1.01
C PRO A 54 -4.03 11.00 -0.31
N CYS A 55 -4.69 9.91 -0.66
CA CYS A 55 -5.40 9.80 -1.94
C CYS A 55 -6.90 9.68 -1.69
N ARG A 56 -7.39 8.44 -1.51
CA ARG A 56 -8.81 8.26 -1.19
C ARG A 56 -9.00 8.42 0.32
N PRO A 57 -10.01 9.19 0.79
CA PRO A 57 -10.27 9.31 2.24
C PRO A 57 -10.52 7.94 2.88
N GLU A 58 -10.08 7.76 4.14
CA GLU A 58 -10.24 6.48 4.84
C GLU A 58 -11.70 6.06 5.01
N ARG A 59 -12.63 7.02 5.08
CA ARG A 59 -14.06 6.73 5.18
C ARG A 59 -14.65 6.12 3.92
N GLU A 60 -13.94 6.21 2.80
CA GLU A 60 -14.41 5.68 1.52
C GLU A 60 -13.80 4.30 1.27
N VAL A 61 -14.62 3.40 0.70
CA VAL A 61 -14.17 2.09 0.29
C VAL A 61 -13.19 2.24 -0.86
N GLY A 62 -12.03 1.61 -0.76
CA GLY A 62 -11.02 1.66 -1.81
C GLY A 62 -11.34 0.76 -3.01
N ALA A 63 -10.46 0.76 -3.99
CA ALA A 63 -10.53 -0.10 -5.16
C ALA A 63 -9.13 -0.69 -5.40
N HIS A 64 -8.74 -1.68 -4.58
CA HIS A 64 -7.37 -2.18 -4.55
C HIS A 64 -7.25 -3.70 -4.38
N ALA A 65 -8.21 -4.35 -3.74
CA ALA A 65 -8.17 -5.78 -3.49
C ALA A 65 -9.60 -6.33 -3.52
N ARG A 66 -9.97 -6.92 -4.64
CA ARG A 66 -11.31 -7.47 -4.84
C ARG A 66 -11.71 -8.38 -3.68
N HIS A 67 -12.92 -8.23 -3.17
CA HIS A 67 -13.52 -8.93 -2.02
C HIS A 67 -13.04 -8.42 -0.65
N TYR A 68 -12.01 -7.55 -0.60
CA TYR A 68 -11.45 -7.06 0.66
C TYR A 68 -11.57 -5.55 0.84
N ASN A 69 -12.08 -4.83 -0.18
CA ASN A 69 -12.14 -3.37 -0.16
C ASN A 69 -12.99 -2.80 0.97
N ALA A 70 -14.12 -3.44 1.28
CA ALA A 70 -15.13 -2.87 2.19
C ALA A 70 -14.63 -2.66 3.62
N HIS A 71 -13.63 -3.43 4.06
CA HIS A 71 -13.17 -3.40 5.46
C HIS A 71 -11.64 -3.27 5.57
N SER A 72 -11.02 -2.63 4.58
CA SER A 72 -9.57 -2.44 4.56
C SER A 72 -9.16 -1.01 4.24
N ILE A 73 -7.94 -0.69 4.67
CA ILE A 73 -7.21 0.50 4.25
C ILE A 73 -6.04 0.02 3.38
N ALA A 74 -5.80 0.69 2.27
CA ALA A 74 -4.73 0.33 1.36
C ALA A 74 -3.62 1.37 1.34
N ILE A 75 -2.39 0.92 1.49
CA ILE A 75 -1.20 1.76 1.27
C ILE A 75 -0.39 1.17 0.13
N CYS A 76 0.19 2.04 -0.69
CA CYS A 76 0.95 1.63 -1.86
C CYS A 76 2.27 2.40 -1.89
N TYR A 77 3.38 1.73 -2.21
CA TYR A 77 4.65 2.41 -2.42
C TYR A 77 5.04 2.39 -3.90
N GLU A 78 5.74 3.42 -4.34
CA GLU A 78 6.26 3.52 -5.70
C GLU A 78 7.40 2.51 -5.88
N GLY A 79 7.24 1.56 -6.80
CA GLY A 79 8.26 0.56 -7.10
C GLY A 79 7.71 -0.86 -7.19
N GLY A 80 8.52 -1.82 -6.77
CA GLY A 80 8.17 -3.24 -6.75
C GLY A 80 8.77 -4.06 -7.89
N LEU A 81 9.39 -3.40 -8.89
CA LEU A 81 10.08 -4.09 -9.98
C LEU A 81 11.52 -3.60 -10.11
N ASP A 82 12.44 -4.53 -10.39
CA ASP A 82 13.82 -4.17 -10.66
C ASP A 82 13.94 -3.50 -12.05
N ALA A 83 15.16 -3.14 -12.46
CA ALA A 83 15.40 -2.46 -13.73
C ALA A 83 15.00 -3.32 -14.94
N ASN A 84 14.89 -4.63 -14.77
CA ASN A 84 14.48 -5.57 -15.82
C ASN A 84 13.00 -5.87 -15.80
N GLY A 85 12.24 -5.26 -14.88
CA GLY A 85 10.81 -5.48 -14.77
C GLY A 85 10.42 -6.71 -13.95
N LYS A 86 11.34 -7.29 -13.19
CA LYS A 86 11.05 -8.45 -12.34
C LYS A 86 10.67 -8.01 -10.93
N PRO A 87 9.76 -8.73 -10.26
CA PRO A 87 9.40 -8.42 -8.87
C PRO A 87 10.61 -8.39 -7.96
N ALA A 88 10.74 -7.32 -7.19
CA ALA A 88 11.83 -7.14 -6.24
C ALA A 88 11.44 -6.11 -5.17
N ASP A 89 12.03 -6.25 -3.98
CA ASP A 89 11.87 -5.23 -2.94
C ASP A 89 12.74 -4.02 -3.28
N THR A 90 12.13 -3.00 -3.87
CA THR A 90 12.80 -1.78 -4.30
C THR A 90 12.59 -0.63 -3.33
N ARG A 91 12.02 -0.89 -2.13
CA ARG A 91 11.73 0.18 -1.18
C ARG A 91 13.02 0.91 -0.79
N THR A 92 12.98 2.24 -0.86
CA THR A 92 14.07 3.08 -0.35
C THR A 92 13.99 3.13 1.18
N LEU A 93 15.08 3.54 1.81
CA LEU A 93 15.07 3.76 3.26
C LEU A 93 13.99 4.78 3.64
N ALA A 94 13.86 5.86 2.87
CA ALA A 94 12.86 6.90 3.10
C ALA A 94 11.44 6.31 3.05
N GLN A 95 11.17 5.43 2.09
CA GLN A 95 9.88 4.75 2.00
C GLN A 95 9.62 3.86 3.20
N LYS A 96 10.62 3.10 3.64
CA LYS A 96 10.47 2.21 4.80
C LYS A 96 10.13 3.00 6.08
N VAL A 97 10.78 4.14 6.27
CA VAL A 97 10.51 5.01 7.44
C VAL A 97 9.07 5.53 7.39
N THR A 98 8.65 6.07 6.24
CA THR A 98 7.30 6.60 6.08
C THR A 98 6.24 5.50 6.23
N MET A 99 6.47 4.33 5.65
CA MET A 99 5.56 3.18 5.78
C MET A 99 5.41 2.75 7.24
N GLU A 100 6.50 2.65 7.98
CA GLU A 100 6.45 2.26 9.38
C GLU A 100 5.66 3.27 10.21
N GLU A 101 5.91 4.57 10.03
CA GLU A 101 5.20 5.62 10.75
C GLU A 101 3.69 5.59 10.43
N LEU A 102 3.34 5.44 9.16
CA LEU A 102 1.95 5.36 8.72
C LEU A 102 1.26 4.13 9.32
N LEU A 103 1.90 2.97 9.26
CA LEU A 103 1.33 1.75 9.81
C LEU A 103 1.11 1.85 11.32
N ARG A 104 2.06 2.44 12.06
CA ARG A 104 1.89 2.62 13.50
C ARG A 104 0.69 3.54 13.81
N SER A 105 0.54 4.62 13.05
CA SER A 105 -0.58 5.53 13.19
C SER A 105 -1.92 4.85 12.89
N LEU A 106 -1.99 4.10 11.79
CA LEU A 106 -3.22 3.39 11.40
C LEU A 106 -3.60 2.32 12.43
N CYS A 107 -2.63 1.62 13.00
CA CYS A 107 -2.91 0.59 13.99
C CYS A 107 -3.35 1.17 15.33
N LEU A 108 -3.02 2.42 15.64
CA LEU A 108 -3.59 3.12 16.79
C LEU A 108 -5.07 3.42 16.55
N ASP A 109 -5.43 3.83 15.32
CA ASP A 109 -6.83 4.12 14.97
C ASP A 109 -7.67 2.83 14.80
N TYR A 110 -7.04 1.76 14.32
CA TYR A 110 -7.70 0.49 14.03
C TYR A 110 -6.97 -0.67 14.72
N PRO A 111 -7.11 -0.78 16.05
CA PRO A 111 -6.30 -1.76 16.82
C PRO A 111 -6.58 -3.22 16.48
N ASP A 112 -7.74 -3.52 15.88
CA ASP A 112 -8.10 -4.88 15.50
C ASP A 112 -7.63 -5.23 14.07
N ALA A 113 -7.01 -4.27 13.36
CA ALA A 113 -6.61 -4.48 11.99
C ALA A 113 -5.33 -5.32 11.91
N GLU A 114 -5.34 -6.30 11.00
CA GLU A 114 -4.16 -7.08 10.64
C GLU A 114 -3.47 -6.43 9.46
N VAL A 115 -2.14 -6.32 9.49
CA VAL A 115 -1.35 -5.76 8.39
C VAL A 115 -0.84 -6.90 7.52
N LEU A 116 -1.22 -6.90 6.25
CA LEU A 116 -0.85 -7.93 5.27
C LEU A 116 -0.37 -7.29 3.96
N GLY A 117 0.49 -8.00 3.24
CA GLY A 117 0.76 -7.68 1.85
C GLY A 117 -0.40 -8.14 0.97
N HIS A 118 -0.59 -7.52 -0.19
CA HIS A 118 -1.63 -7.92 -1.12
C HIS A 118 -1.55 -9.42 -1.46
N ARG A 119 -0.35 -9.93 -1.67
CA ARG A 119 -0.13 -11.35 -2.00
C ARG A 119 -0.49 -12.32 -0.88
N ASP A 120 -0.62 -11.82 0.35
CA ASP A 120 -0.97 -12.66 1.51
C ASP A 120 -2.47 -12.91 1.62
N LEU A 121 -3.29 -12.20 0.84
CA LEU A 121 -4.74 -12.39 0.87
C LEU A 121 -5.14 -13.68 0.15
N PRO A 122 -6.08 -14.46 0.71
CA PRO A 122 -6.57 -15.67 0.06
C PRO A 122 -7.05 -15.39 -1.37
N GLY A 123 -6.63 -16.24 -2.31
CA GLY A 123 -7.02 -16.13 -3.71
C GLY A 123 -6.21 -15.16 -4.56
N VAL A 124 -5.27 -14.42 -3.98
CA VAL A 124 -4.41 -13.50 -4.73
C VAL A 124 -3.17 -14.25 -5.21
N ARG A 125 -2.87 -14.13 -6.50
CA ARG A 125 -1.72 -14.78 -7.15
C ARG A 125 -0.72 -13.79 -7.71
N LYS A 126 -0.64 -12.59 -7.11
CA LYS A 126 0.28 -11.53 -7.53
C LYS A 126 1.45 -11.46 -6.59
N GLU A 127 2.58 -10.94 -7.07
CA GLU A 127 3.78 -10.73 -6.26
C GLU A 127 3.66 -9.51 -5.35
N CYS A 128 2.78 -8.56 -5.69
CA CYS A 128 2.56 -7.33 -4.93
C CYS A 128 2.38 -7.63 -3.44
N PRO A 129 3.06 -6.99 -2.52
CA PRO A 129 3.90 -5.79 -2.69
C PRO A 129 5.38 -6.07 -2.99
N CYS A 130 5.74 -7.26 -3.44
CA CYS A 130 7.08 -7.66 -3.85
C CYS A 130 8.11 -7.69 -2.71
N PHE A 131 7.65 -7.82 -1.48
CA PHE A 131 8.47 -8.12 -0.31
C PHE A 131 7.62 -8.89 0.70
N ASP A 132 8.30 -9.55 1.64
CA ASP A 132 7.63 -10.33 2.69
C ASP A 132 7.22 -9.38 3.82
N THR A 133 5.95 -8.99 3.83
CA THR A 133 5.42 -8.03 4.79
C THR A 133 5.52 -8.56 6.23
N LYS A 134 5.18 -9.82 6.46
CA LYS A 134 5.25 -10.41 7.81
C LYS A 134 6.67 -10.39 8.35
N LYS A 135 7.63 -10.80 7.52
CA LYS A 135 9.04 -10.82 7.91
C LYS A 135 9.54 -9.41 8.22
N TRP A 136 9.18 -8.43 7.39
CA TRP A 136 9.58 -7.05 7.64
C TRP A 136 9.03 -6.52 8.95
N LEU A 137 7.76 -6.79 9.25
CA LEU A 137 7.15 -6.36 10.52
C LEU A 137 7.84 -7.02 11.72
N GLU A 138 8.24 -8.28 11.61
CA GLU A 138 9.04 -8.96 12.65
C GLU A 138 10.40 -8.29 12.79
N ASP A 139 11.08 -8.01 11.69
CA ASP A 139 12.42 -7.42 11.67
C ASP A 139 12.46 -6.04 12.35
N ILE A 140 11.42 -5.23 12.17
CA ILE A 140 11.33 -3.89 12.81
C ILE A 140 10.64 -3.95 14.18
N LYS A 141 10.35 -5.13 14.68
CA LYS A 141 9.67 -5.35 15.97
C LYS A 141 8.36 -4.59 16.07
N PHE A 142 7.56 -4.73 15.04
CA PHE A 142 6.24 -4.08 14.96
C PHE A 142 5.24 -4.85 15.81
N HIS A 143 4.75 -4.23 16.87
CA HIS A 143 3.73 -4.79 17.74
C HIS A 143 2.50 -3.90 17.75
N ILE A 144 1.36 -4.53 17.67
CA ILE A 144 0.06 -3.84 17.66
C ILE A 144 -0.61 -4.03 19.01
#